data_a03f22af7237dfc8b9ba2f9a70d92980
#
_entry.id   a03f22af7237dfc8b9ba2f9a70d92980
#
_cell.length_a   1.000
_cell.length_b   1.000
_cell.length_c   1.000
_cell.angle_alpha   90.00
_cell.angle_beta   90.00
_cell.angle_gamma   90.00
#
_symmetry.space_group_name_H-M   'P 1'
#
loop_
_entity.id
_entity.type
_entity.pdbx_description
1 polymer ?
#
loop_
_entity_poly.entity_id
_entity_poly.type
_entity_poly.pdbx_seq_one_letter_code
_entity_poly.pdbx_strand_id
1 'polypeptide(L)'
;VRVSGFASYVEQVAEAAVEVSVAAAKKPLELRRVPQLRDAQHLPVDTGTDPYRRLEIVPGSVLVKVPIEQRRGFRDVSVRVVREGQPAPGYRISNVSVEPAIVTVVGSPSIIEGLPGYVDTDPVNVEGATSDVVTKVGLQLPEMVSVLDVRGVLVRISITPIESSLTIQRPV
;
A
#
# COMPACT_ATOMS: atom_id res chain seq x y z
N VAL A 1 -19.31 -6.94 -32.67
CA VAL A 1 -18.99 -6.07 -33.80
C VAL A 1 -19.44 -6.75 -35.08
N ARG A 2 -20.13 -6.02 -35.94
CA ARG A 2 -20.55 -6.47 -37.27
C ARG A 2 -19.68 -5.79 -38.30
N VAL A 3 -19.12 -6.55 -39.21
CA VAL A 3 -18.37 -6.05 -40.36
C VAL A 3 -19.16 -6.30 -41.63
N SER A 4 -19.31 -5.28 -42.45
CA SER A 4 -20.00 -5.35 -43.75
C SER A 4 -19.18 -4.69 -44.84
N GLY A 5 -19.30 -5.21 -46.06
CA GLY A 5 -18.56 -4.75 -47.22
C GLY A 5 -18.56 -5.79 -48.33
N PHE A 6 -17.66 -5.66 -49.31
CA PHE A 6 -17.50 -6.66 -50.35
C PHE A 6 -17.00 -8.01 -49.80
N ALA A 7 -17.58 -9.08 -50.24
CA ALA A 7 -17.31 -10.45 -49.69
C ALA A 7 -15.82 -10.77 -49.64
N SER A 8 -15.07 -10.50 -50.69
CA SER A 8 -13.64 -10.75 -50.81
C SER A 8 -12.77 -10.04 -49.75
N TYR A 9 -13.25 -8.94 -49.17
CA TYR A 9 -12.54 -8.23 -48.09
C TYR A 9 -13.05 -8.64 -46.72
N VAL A 10 -14.35 -8.90 -46.59
CA VAL A 10 -14.94 -9.40 -45.32
C VAL A 10 -14.37 -10.76 -44.96
N GLU A 11 -14.16 -11.66 -45.96
CA GLU A 11 -13.57 -12.96 -45.74
C GLU A 11 -12.11 -12.95 -45.25
N GLN A 12 -11.40 -11.85 -45.46
CA GLN A 12 -10.05 -11.65 -44.92
C GLN A 12 -10.03 -11.27 -43.44
N VAL A 13 -11.16 -10.81 -42.91
CA VAL A 13 -11.25 -10.38 -41.52
C VAL A 13 -11.44 -11.56 -40.60
N ALA A 14 -10.46 -11.86 -39.76
CA ALA A 14 -10.54 -12.89 -38.75
C ALA A 14 -10.98 -12.34 -37.38
N GLU A 15 -10.54 -11.12 -37.03
CA GLU A 15 -10.88 -10.52 -35.75
C GLU A 15 -11.02 -8.98 -35.82
N ALA A 16 -11.70 -8.42 -34.82
CA ALA A 16 -11.74 -6.98 -34.56
C ALA A 16 -11.08 -6.71 -33.21
N ALA A 17 -9.89 -6.15 -33.21
CA ALA A 17 -9.07 -5.95 -32.04
C ALA A 17 -9.06 -4.48 -31.57
N VAL A 18 -8.91 -4.26 -30.27
CA VAL A 18 -8.68 -2.95 -29.67
C VAL A 18 -7.48 -3.03 -28.78
N GLU A 19 -6.51 -2.17 -29.01
CA GLU A 19 -5.33 -2.07 -28.15
C GLU A 19 -5.49 -0.95 -27.12
N VAL A 20 -5.24 -1.28 -25.86
CA VAL A 20 -5.25 -0.34 -24.74
C VAL A 20 -3.98 -0.52 -23.93
N SER A 21 -3.19 0.56 -23.81
CA SER A 21 -2.03 0.57 -22.93
C SER A 21 -2.48 0.79 -21.49
N VAL A 22 -2.05 -0.10 -20.59
CA VAL A 22 -2.32 -0.02 -19.15
C VAL A 22 -1.06 0.23 -18.32
N ALA A 23 0.08 0.47 -18.96
CA ALA A 23 1.40 0.51 -18.33
C ALA A 23 1.56 1.52 -17.18
N ALA A 24 0.80 2.61 -17.16
CA ALA A 24 0.85 3.63 -16.10
C ALA A 24 -0.49 3.82 -15.39
N ALA A 25 -1.44 2.93 -15.63
CA ALA A 25 -2.79 3.11 -15.11
C ALA A 25 -2.88 2.69 -13.64
N LYS A 26 -3.29 3.63 -12.79
CA LYS A 26 -3.51 3.42 -11.34
C LYS A 26 -4.98 3.37 -10.94
N LYS A 27 -5.87 3.67 -11.90
CA LYS A 27 -7.32 3.71 -11.71
C LYS A 27 -8.01 2.98 -12.85
N PRO A 28 -9.23 2.48 -12.66
CA PRO A 28 -10.01 1.90 -13.74
C PRO A 28 -10.07 2.84 -14.95
N LEU A 29 -9.88 2.27 -16.13
CA LEU A 29 -9.91 3.01 -17.38
C LEU A 29 -11.23 2.73 -18.12
N GLU A 30 -11.86 3.77 -18.60
CA GLU A 30 -12.97 3.70 -19.56
C GLU A 30 -12.61 4.52 -20.80
N LEU A 31 -12.46 3.85 -21.92
CA LEU A 31 -12.00 4.47 -23.16
C LEU A 31 -12.90 4.04 -24.32
N ARG A 32 -13.28 4.99 -25.18
CA ARG A 32 -13.86 4.66 -26.48
C ARG A 32 -12.75 4.48 -27.49
N ARG A 33 -12.78 3.37 -28.21
CA ARG A 33 -11.82 3.04 -29.26
C ARG A 33 -12.52 2.52 -30.50
N VAL A 34 -11.93 2.81 -31.64
CA VAL A 34 -12.34 2.23 -32.93
C VAL A 34 -11.64 0.87 -33.04
N PRO A 35 -12.38 -0.22 -33.26
CA PRO A 35 -11.76 -1.52 -33.50
C PRO A 35 -10.93 -1.52 -34.80
N GLN A 36 -9.78 -2.14 -34.76
CA GLN A 36 -8.96 -2.45 -35.93
C GLN A 36 -9.30 -3.86 -36.41
N LEU A 37 -9.57 -3.98 -37.69
CA LEU A 37 -9.80 -5.29 -38.29
C LEU A 37 -8.44 -5.94 -38.59
N ARG A 38 -8.33 -7.24 -38.27
CA ARG A 38 -7.13 -8.03 -38.48
C ARG A 38 -7.46 -9.33 -39.21
N ASP A 39 -6.49 -9.80 -39.99
CA ASP A 39 -6.56 -11.11 -40.65
C ASP A 39 -6.17 -12.25 -39.71
N ALA A 40 -6.14 -13.47 -40.25
CA ALA A 40 -5.75 -14.67 -39.50
C ALA A 40 -4.29 -14.69 -39.02
N GLN A 41 -3.45 -13.82 -39.55
CA GLN A 41 -2.06 -13.59 -39.13
C GLN A 41 -1.89 -12.41 -38.19
N HIS A 42 -3.02 -11.87 -37.67
CA HIS A 42 -3.09 -10.68 -36.81
C HIS A 42 -2.57 -9.37 -37.45
N LEU A 43 -2.42 -9.35 -38.77
CA LEU A 43 -2.05 -8.15 -39.49
C LEU A 43 -3.27 -7.26 -39.74
N PRO A 44 -3.10 -5.92 -39.74
CA PRO A 44 -4.22 -5.01 -39.98
C PRO A 44 -4.73 -5.18 -41.41
N VAL A 45 -6.04 -5.42 -41.52
CA VAL A 45 -6.73 -5.42 -42.83
C VAL A 45 -6.92 -3.97 -43.25
N ASP A 46 -6.44 -3.65 -44.44
CA ASP A 46 -6.59 -2.30 -45.01
C ASP A 46 -8.09 -2.03 -45.25
N THR A 47 -8.65 -1.10 -44.48
CA THR A 47 -10.03 -0.65 -44.63
C THR A 47 -10.18 0.43 -45.69
N GLY A 48 -9.06 0.82 -46.31
CA GLY A 48 -8.89 1.65 -47.48
C GLY A 48 -9.70 2.96 -47.61
N THR A 49 -9.11 3.95 -48.22
CA THR A 49 -9.80 5.16 -48.69
C THR A 49 -10.61 4.93 -49.97
N ASP A 50 -10.44 3.77 -50.60
CA ASP A 50 -11.12 3.39 -51.82
C ASP A 50 -12.59 3.01 -51.51
N PRO A 51 -13.57 3.67 -52.11
CA PRO A 51 -15.01 3.38 -51.92
C PRO A 51 -15.36 1.90 -52.18
N TYR A 52 -14.61 1.21 -53.06
CA TYR A 52 -14.81 -0.19 -53.39
C TYR A 52 -14.16 -1.16 -52.42
N ARG A 53 -13.31 -0.69 -51.52
CA ARG A 53 -12.63 -1.49 -50.49
C ARG A 53 -13.11 -1.19 -49.06
N ARG A 54 -14.09 -0.28 -48.94
CA ARG A 54 -14.56 0.18 -47.66
C ARG A 54 -15.27 -0.92 -46.89
N LEU A 55 -14.70 -1.26 -45.72
CA LEU A 55 -15.36 -2.08 -44.73
C LEU A 55 -16.08 -1.17 -43.73
N GLU A 56 -17.32 -1.45 -43.46
CA GLU A 56 -18.11 -0.77 -42.45
C GLU A 56 -18.15 -1.60 -41.17
N ILE A 57 -17.86 -0.95 -40.04
CA ILE A 57 -17.82 -1.58 -38.72
C ILE A 57 -18.96 -1.01 -37.88
N VAL A 58 -19.83 -1.88 -37.37
CA VAL A 58 -20.95 -1.46 -36.50
C VAL A 58 -20.88 -2.22 -35.17
N PRO A 59 -20.83 -1.51 -34.05
CA PRO A 59 -20.67 -0.06 -33.87
C PRO A 59 -19.27 0.41 -34.29
N GLY A 60 -19.14 1.62 -34.82
CA GLY A 60 -17.87 2.21 -35.25
C GLY A 60 -16.89 2.52 -34.10
N SER A 61 -17.36 2.45 -32.87
CA SER A 61 -16.52 2.53 -31.67
C SER A 61 -17.08 1.67 -30.54
N VAL A 62 -16.21 1.11 -29.74
CA VAL A 62 -16.56 0.30 -28.57
C VAL A 62 -16.07 0.96 -27.29
N LEU A 63 -16.84 0.82 -26.22
CA LEU A 63 -16.42 1.23 -24.89
C LEU A 63 -15.62 0.10 -24.25
N VAL A 64 -14.34 0.35 -24.01
CA VAL A 64 -13.46 -0.58 -23.32
C VAL A 64 -13.38 -0.18 -21.85
N LYS A 65 -13.75 -1.08 -20.96
CA LYS A 65 -13.63 -0.92 -19.51
C LYS A 65 -12.55 -1.86 -19.02
N VAL A 66 -11.48 -1.30 -18.45
CA VAL A 66 -10.39 -2.06 -17.86
C VAL A 66 -10.43 -1.84 -16.34
N PRO A 67 -10.90 -2.83 -15.57
CA PRO A 67 -10.81 -2.75 -14.12
C PRO A 67 -9.34 -2.88 -13.70
N ILE A 68 -8.86 -1.90 -12.94
CA ILE A 68 -7.51 -1.92 -12.38
C ILE A 68 -7.63 -1.98 -10.88
N GLU A 69 -7.16 -3.07 -10.30
CA GLU A 69 -7.08 -3.27 -8.87
C GLU A 69 -5.64 -3.08 -8.42
N GLN A 70 -5.45 -2.25 -7.41
CA GLN A 70 -4.14 -2.11 -6.79
C GLN A 70 -3.86 -3.36 -5.95
N ARG A 71 -2.74 -4.03 -6.20
CA ARG A 71 -2.25 -5.08 -5.30
C ARG A 71 -1.92 -4.45 -3.95
N ARG A 72 -2.35 -5.08 -2.87
CA ARG A 72 -1.95 -4.72 -1.52
C ARG A 72 -0.67 -5.46 -1.17
N GLY A 73 0.31 -4.73 -0.68
CA GLY A 73 1.51 -5.29 -0.06
C GLY A 73 1.29 -5.48 1.43
N PHE A 74 1.95 -6.48 2.00
CA PHE A 74 1.96 -6.77 3.43
C PHE A 74 3.40 -6.86 3.90
N ARG A 75 3.68 -6.34 5.09
CA ARG A 75 5.00 -6.44 5.70
C ARG A 75 4.88 -6.42 7.21
N ASP A 76 5.63 -7.29 7.86
CA ASP A 76 5.79 -7.27 9.30
C ASP A 76 6.87 -6.25 9.67
N VAL A 77 6.55 -5.39 10.63
CA VAL A 77 7.43 -4.35 11.14
C VAL A 77 7.42 -4.34 12.66
N SER A 78 8.57 -4.02 13.27
CA SER A 78 8.67 -3.88 14.71
C SER A 78 7.99 -2.61 15.20
N VAL A 79 7.46 -2.64 16.40
CA VAL A 79 6.90 -1.45 17.05
C VAL A 79 7.98 -0.81 17.90
N ARG A 80 8.30 0.46 17.65
CA ARG A 80 9.23 1.24 18.46
C ARG A 80 8.46 2.22 19.34
N VAL A 81 8.67 2.12 20.65
CA VAL A 81 8.01 2.99 21.63
C VAL A 81 8.68 4.36 21.63
N VAL A 82 7.88 5.40 21.37
CA VAL A 82 8.28 6.80 21.54
C VAL A 82 7.84 7.26 22.93
N ARG A 83 8.73 7.86 23.67
CA ARG A 83 8.47 8.39 25.01
C ARG A 83 8.75 9.88 25.06
N GLU A 84 8.04 10.58 25.90
CA GLU A 84 8.19 12.01 26.16
C GLU A 84 8.32 12.26 27.66
N GLY A 85 9.22 13.20 28.02
CA GLY A 85 9.50 13.54 29.40
C GLY A 85 10.53 12.63 30.08
N GLN A 86 10.71 12.85 31.40
CA GLN A 86 11.62 12.11 32.26
C GLN A 86 10.92 11.69 33.56
N PRO A 87 11.25 10.52 34.13
CA PRO A 87 10.76 10.14 35.45
C PRO A 87 11.13 11.16 36.52
N ALA A 88 10.45 11.10 37.67
CA ALA A 88 10.74 11.95 38.81
C ALA A 88 12.20 11.79 39.27
N PRO A 89 12.81 12.81 39.87
CA PRO A 89 14.14 12.71 40.44
C PRO A 89 14.25 11.53 41.40
N GLY A 90 15.32 10.78 41.28
CA GLY A 90 15.52 9.54 42.05
C GLY A 90 14.88 8.27 41.45
N TYR A 91 14.27 8.38 40.30
CA TYR A 91 13.69 7.25 39.56
C TYR A 91 14.32 7.10 38.18
N ARG A 92 14.29 5.86 37.67
CA ARG A 92 14.77 5.55 36.31
C ARG A 92 13.82 4.58 35.62
N ILE A 93 13.82 4.63 34.29
CA ILE A 93 13.17 3.62 33.47
C ILE A 93 14.06 2.36 33.51
N SER A 94 13.49 1.25 33.95
CA SER A 94 14.19 -0.03 34.05
C SER A 94 13.88 -0.94 32.86
N ASN A 95 12.69 -0.87 32.32
CA ASN A 95 12.27 -1.66 31.17
C ASN A 95 11.20 -0.92 30.34
N VAL A 96 11.18 -1.20 29.03
CA VAL A 96 10.13 -0.74 28.11
C VAL A 96 9.68 -1.95 27.29
N SER A 97 8.42 -2.27 27.35
CA SER A 97 7.82 -3.35 26.55
C SER A 97 6.57 -2.89 25.83
N VAL A 98 6.29 -3.50 24.69
CA VAL A 98 5.12 -3.22 23.88
C VAL A 98 4.48 -4.51 23.39
N GLU A 99 3.18 -4.56 23.38
CA GLU A 99 2.42 -5.73 22.97
C GLU A 99 1.29 -5.32 22.00
N PRO A 100 1.26 -5.90 20.79
CA PRO A 100 2.28 -6.74 20.18
C PRO A 100 3.56 -5.98 19.82
N ALA A 101 4.73 -6.66 19.85
CA ALA A 101 6.02 -6.06 19.46
C ALA A 101 6.24 -6.01 17.94
N ILE A 102 5.46 -6.78 17.18
CA ILE A 102 5.47 -6.83 15.72
C ILE A 102 4.02 -6.66 15.23
N VAL A 103 3.84 -5.87 14.19
CA VAL A 103 2.53 -5.66 13.55
C VAL A 103 2.66 -5.83 12.05
N THR A 104 1.61 -6.34 11.41
CA THR A 104 1.54 -6.45 9.96
C THR A 104 0.91 -5.19 9.38
N VAL A 105 1.67 -4.46 8.59
CA VAL A 105 1.21 -3.28 7.85
C VAL A 105 0.78 -3.63 6.44
N VAL A 106 -0.21 -2.92 5.95
CA VAL A 106 -0.86 -3.11 4.65
C VAL A 106 -0.90 -1.78 3.90
N GLY A 107 -0.52 -1.81 2.64
CA GLY A 107 -0.55 -0.63 1.77
C GLY A 107 -0.18 -0.95 0.33
N SER A 108 0.12 0.06 -0.48
CA SER A 108 0.65 -0.21 -1.82
C SER A 108 2.07 -0.78 -1.74
N PRO A 109 2.46 -1.73 -2.62
CA PRO A 109 3.77 -2.37 -2.56
C PRO A 109 4.94 -1.37 -2.51
N SER A 110 4.89 -0.33 -3.33
CA SER A 110 5.95 0.70 -3.38
C SER A 110 6.12 1.49 -2.07
N ILE A 111 5.04 1.67 -1.30
CA ILE A 111 5.11 2.34 0.00
C ILE A 111 5.61 1.37 1.07
N ILE A 112 5.08 0.15 1.06
CA ILE A 112 5.45 -0.90 2.02
C ILE A 112 6.93 -1.28 1.92
N GLU A 113 7.48 -1.38 0.70
CA GLU A 113 8.90 -1.65 0.46
C GLU A 113 9.81 -0.52 0.95
N GLY A 114 9.35 0.73 0.85
CA GLY A 114 10.07 1.90 1.31
C GLY A 114 10.00 2.17 2.82
N LEU A 115 9.17 1.41 3.57
CA LEU A 115 9.07 1.60 5.01
C LEU A 115 10.36 1.15 5.71
N PRO A 116 10.78 1.87 6.77
CA PRO A 116 11.77 1.33 7.70
C PRO A 116 11.22 0.04 8.33
N GLY A 117 12.10 -0.80 8.85
CA GLY A 117 11.69 -2.07 9.49
C GLY A 117 10.91 -1.91 10.81
N TYR A 118 10.47 -0.70 11.12
CA TYR A 118 9.73 -0.36 12.35
C TYR A 118 8.69 0.73 12.08
N VAL A 119 7.73 0.82 13.00
CA VAL A 119 6.76 1.92 13.12
C VAL A 119 6.79 2.49 14.54
N ASP A 120 6.60 3.78 14.65
CA ASP A 120 6.60 4.48 15.93
C ASP A 120 5.21 4.45 16.58
N THR A 121 5.19 4.41 17.93
CA THR A 121 3.97 4.66 18.68
C THR A 121 3.70 6.16 18.79
N ASP A 122 2.48 6.52 19.13
CA ASP A 122 2.22 7.82 19.70
C ASP A 122 3.07 8.00 20.96
N PRO A 123 3.50 9.26 21.29
CA PRO A 123 4.36 9.52 22.42
C PRO A 123 3.69 9.10 23.74
N VAL A 124 4.42 8.36 24.56
CA VAL A 124 4.01 8.01 25.92
C VAL A 124 4.67 8.98 26.89
N ASN A 125 3.85 9.75 27.60
CA ASN A 125 4.35 10.69 28.59
C ASN A 125 4.75 9.97 29.87
N VAL A 126 6.02 10.16 30.30
CA VAL A 126 6.59 9.65 31.54
C VAL A 126 7.08 10.76 32.48
N GLU A 127 6.71 12.02 32.19
CA GLU A 127 7.15 13.18 32.98
C GLU A 127 6.71 13.05 34.43
N GLY A 128 7.68 13.15 35.35
CA GLY A 128 7.46 13.08 36.78
C GLY A 128 6.95 11.75 37.31
N ALA A 129 6.97 10.69 36.50
CA ALA A 129 6.46 9.38 36.91
C ALA A 129 7.33 8.72 37.98
N THR A 130 6.67 8.17 39.00
CA THR A 130 7.28 7.44 40.13
C THR A 130 6.91 5.96 40.20
N SER A 131 6.05 5.53 39.29
CA SER A 131 5.55 4.16 39.16
C SER A 131 5.41 3.76 37.71
N ASP A 132 5.22 2.48 37.46
CA ASP A 132 5.03 1.93 36.11
C ASP A 132 3.91 2.62 35.37
N VAL A 133 4.18 2.96 34.09
CA VAL A 133 3.19 3.51 33.18
C VAL A 133 2.73 2.40 32.23
N VAL A 134 1.43 2.12 32.24
CA VAL A 134 0.80 1.16 31.31
C VAL A 134 -0.30 1.86 30.57
N THR A 135 -0.15 1.98 29.26
CA THR A 135 -1.13 2.69 28.43
C THR A 135 -1.27 2.07 27.04
N LYS A 136 -2.46 2.20 26.46
CA LYS A 136 -2.71 1.80 25.07
C LYS A 136 -2.57 3.03 24.19
N VAL A 137 -1.71 2.94 23.18
CA VAL A 137 -1.40 4.03 22.26
C VAL A 137 -1.58 3.61 20.81
N GLY A 138 -1.79 4.59 19.94
CA GLY A 138 -1.82 4.40 18.50
C GLY A 138 -0.41 4.18 17.91
N LEU A 139 -0.39 3.93 16.60
CA LEU A 139 0.83 3.81 15.80
C LEU A 139 0.87 4.95 14.78
N GLN A 140 2.03 5.58 14.65
CA GLN A 140 2.27 6.61 13.65
C GLN A 140 2.59 5.95 12.31
N LEU A 141 1.61 5.93 11.43
CA LEU A 141 1.71 5.31 10.12
C LEU A 141 1.74 6.38 9.02
N PRO A 142 2.49 6.16 7.95
CA PRO A 142 2.40 7.01 6.75
C PRO A 142 1.00 6.95 6.13
N GLU A 143 0.68 7.97 5.34
CA GLU A 143 -0.55 7.98 4.56
C GLU A 143 -0.66 6.74 3.68
N MET A 144 -1.88 6.21 3.55
CA MET A 144 -2.20 5.01 2.75
C MET A 144 -1.59 3.69 3.28
N VAL A 145 -1.08 3.67 4.51
CA VAL A 145 -0.67 2.47 5.23
C VAL A 145 -1.61 2.26 6.41
N SER A 146 -2.02 1.03 6.63
CA SER A 146 -2.85 0.64 7.77
C SER A 146 -2.31 -0.64 8.41
N VAL A 147 -2.65 -0.88 9.68
CA VAL A 147 -2.36 -2.14 10.36
C VAL A 147 -3.53 -3.10 10.19
N LEU A 148 -3.24 -4.37 9.96
CA LEU A 148 -4.25 -5.36 9.61
C LEU A 148 -5.17 -5.69 10.81
N ASP A 149 -4.60 -6.00 11.98
CA ASP A 149 -5.33 -6.64 13.08
C ASP A 149 -5.39 -5.84 14.39
N VAL A 150 -4.72 -4.69 14.48
CA VAL A 150 -4.51 -3.99 15.76
C VAL A 150 -4.83 -2.50 15.62
N ARG A 151 -5.75 -2.00 16.46
CA ARG A 151 -6.06 -0.55 16.53
C ARG A 151 -5.20 0.24 17.50
N GLY A 152 -4.18 -0.39 18.09
CA GLY A 152 -3.28 0.23 19.06
C GLY A 152 -2.53 -0.83 19.85
N VAL A 153 -1.41 -0.45 20.39
CA VAL A 153 -0.51 -1.33 21.13
C VAL A 153 -0.49 -0.98 22.62
N LEU A 154 -0.35 -1.99 23.46
CA LEU A 154 -0.19 -1.78 24.89
C LEU A 154 1.30 -1.56 25.20
N VAL A 155 1.62 -0.39 25.70
CA VAL A 155 2.98 -0.03 26.12
C VAL A 155 3.06 -0.11 27.65
N ARG A 156 4.09 -0.76 28.13
CA ARG A 156 4.44 -0.79 29.55
C ARG A 156 5.85 -0.27 29.74
N ILE A 157 5.99 0.75 30.56
CA ILE A 157 7.27 1.37 30.93
C ILE A 157 7.44 1.17 32.43
N SER A 158 8.40 0.36 32.81
CA SER A 158 8.68 0.07 34.22
C SER A 158 9.63 1.13 34.79
N ILE A 159 9.23 1.69 35.91
CA ILE A 159 9.95 2.78 36.59
C ILE A 159 10.35 2.30 37.98
N THR A 160 11.65 2.35 38.29
CA THR A 160 12.21 1.90 39.56
C THR A 160 12.99 3.04 40.22
N PRO A 161 13.03 3.09 41.55
CA PRO A 161 13.89 4.02 42.29
C PRO A 161 15.37 3.74 42.00
N ILE A 162 16.18 4.77 42.02
CA ILE A 162 17.63 4.65 41.94
C ILE A 162 18.12 4.40 43.36
N GLU A 163 18.56 3.17 43.66
CA GLU A 163 19.15 2.84 44.92
C GLU A 163 20.63 3.25 44.93
N SER A 164 21.06 3.99 45.95
CA SER A 164 22.47 4.28 46.22
C SER A 164 22.85 3.71 47.57
N SER A 165 23.93 2.93 47.64
CA SER A 165 24.48 2.43 48.89
C SER A 165 25.76 3.17 49.24
N LEU A 166 25.85 3.63 50.47
CA LEU A 166 27.07 4.23 51.01
C LEU A 166 27.65 3.27 52.06
N THR A 167 28.81 2.68 51.77
CA THR A 167 29.54 1.88 52.76
C THR A 167 30.43 2.81 53.60
N ILE A 168 30.07 2.99 54.87
CA ILE A 168 30.88 3.74 55.82
C ILE A 168 31.80 2.74 56.54
N GLN A 169 33.12 2.84 56.33
CA GLN A 169 34.10 2.15 57.14
C GLN A 169 34.35 2.98 58.42
N ARG A 170 34.09 2.36 59.56
CA ARG A 170 34.40 2.95 60.84
C ARG A 170 35.87 2.62 61.16
N PRO A 171 36.74 3.61 61.37
CA PRO A 171 38.06 3.29 61.86
C PRO A 171 37.96 2.78 63.31
N VAL A 172 38.70 1.71 63.60
CA VAL A 172 38.88 1.09 64.96
C VAL A 172 39.89 1.95 65.73
#